data_ea5043b4ef8aa8c25a91f9087d1af912
#
_entry.id   ea5043b4ef8aa8c25a91f9087d1af912
#
_cell.length_a   1.000
_cell.length_b   1.000
_cell.length_c   1.000
_cell.angle_alpha   90.00
_cell.angle_beta   90.00
_cell.angle_gamma   90.00
#
_symmetry.space_group_name_H-M   'P 1'
#
loop_
_entity.id
_entity.type
_entity.pdbx_description
1 polymer ?
#
loop_
_entity_poly.entity_id
_entity_poly.type
_entity_poly.pdbx_seq_one_letter_code
_entity_poly.pdbx_strand_id
1 'polypeptide(L)'
;TRCSNQLPYTWNGTNYNTAGTYTYTTTNAAGCDSVATLVLTINQTTTSTTNVTRCSNQLPYTWNGANYNAAGTYTYTTTNAAGCDSVATLVLTINQTSTSTTNVIRCSSQLPYTWNGTNYNTAGTYTFTTTNAAGCDSVATLVLTVNQTSTSTTNVTRCSNQLPYTWNGTNYNTAGTYTFATTNAAGCDSVAT
;
A
#
# COMPACT_ATOMS: atom_id res chain seq x y z
N THR A 1 12.30 -42.33 -25.63
CA THR A 1 12.30 -40.90 -25.23
C THR A 1 12.36 -40.81 -23.71
N ARG A 2 13.12 -39.90 -23.19
CA ARG A 2 13.25 -39.55 -21.76
C ARG A 2 13.24 -38.02 -21.58
N CYS A 3 12.88 -37.61 -20.38
CA CYS A 3 13.05 -36.22 -20.02
C CYS A 3 14.44 -35.96 -19.42
N SER A 4 14.98 -34.74 -19.57
CA SER A 4 16.33 -34.41 -19.13
C SER A 4 16.55 -34.60 -17.63
N ASN A 5 15.52 -34.49 -16.79
CA ASN A 5 15.57 -34.81 -15.35
C ASN A 5 15.48 -36.32 -15.00
N GLN A 6 15.32 -37.19 -16.01
CA GLN A 6 15.29 -38.64 -15.86
C GLN A 6 16.60 -39.30 -16.26
N LEU A 7 17.66 -38.51 -16.44
CA LEU A 7 18.98 -39.01 -16.77
C LEU A 7 19.81 -39.24 -15.49
N PRO A 8 20.77 -40.18 -15.52
CA PRO A 8 21.14 -41.03 -16.65
C PRO A 8 20.09 -42.11 -16.97
N TYR A 9 19.95 -42.45 -18.25
CA TYR A 9 19.19 -43.63 -18.66
C TYR A 9 20.11 -44.85 -18.70
N THR A 10 19.79 -45.87 -17.93
CA THR A 10 20.59 -47.13 -17.89
C THR A 10 20.03 -48.10 -18.90
N TRP A 11 20.90 -48.61 -19.81
CA TRP A 11 20.57 -49.65 -20.75
C TRP A 11 21.73 -50.63 -20.85
N ASN A 12 21.42 -51.94 -20.72
CA ASN A 12 22.41 -53.01 -20.69
C ASN A 12 23.59 -52.73 -19.74
N GLY A 13 23.30 -52.19 -18.54
CA GLY A 13 24.32 -51.88 -17.52
C GLY A 13 25.14 -50.60 -17.76
N THR A 14 24.92 -49.91 -18.89
CA THR A 14 25.62 -48.66 -19.22
C THR A 14 24.67 -47.46 -19.05
N ASN A 15 25.20 -46.36 -18.49
CA ASN A 15 24.47 -45.11 -18.27
C ASN A 15 24.69 -44.14 -19.45
N TYR A 16 23.58 -43.63 -19.98
CA TYR A 16 23.56 -42.70 -21.11
C TYR A 16 22.97 -41.36 -20.66
N ASN A 17 23.70 -40.26 -20.90
CA ASN A 17 23.30 -38.89 -20.55
C ASN A 17 22.95 -38.02 -21.76
N THR A 18 23.18 -38.52 -22.97
CA THR A 18 22.96 -37.77 -24.23
C THR A 18 22.03 -38.49 -25.16
N ALA A 19 21.31 -37.75 -25.97
CA ALA A 19 20.53 -38.32 -27.07
C ALA A 19 21.49 -38.92 -28.09
N GLY A 20 21.07 -40.04 -28.71
CA GLY A 20 21.87 -40.70 -29.70
C GLY A 20 21.37 -42.10 -30.02
N THR A 21 22.10 -42.74 -30.94
CA THR A 21 21.90 -44.13 -31.30
C THR A 21 23.08 -44.93 -30.71
N TYR A 22 22.77 -45.92 -29.89
CA TYR A 22 23.77 -46.75 -29.20
C TYR A 22 23.54 -48.18 -29.56
N THR A 23 24.61 -48.97 -29.72
CA THR A 23 24.57 -50.37 -30.05
C THR A 23 25.16 -51.21 -28.91
N TYR A 24 24.58 -52.37 -28.69
CA TYR A 24 25.07 -53.37 -27.74
C TYR A 24 25.15 -54.69 -28.45
N THR A 25 26.33 -55.26 -28.50
CA THR A 25 26.57 -56.56 -29.16
C THR A 25 26.66 -57.65 -28.09
N THR A 26 25.96 -58.70 -28.32
CA THR A 26 25.95 -59.91 -27.48
C THR A 26 25.87 -61.14 -28.41
N THR A 27 25.78 -62.34 -27.85
CA THR A 27 25.55 -63.57 -28.62
C THR A 27 24.13 -64.10 -28.35
N ASN A 28 23.49 -64.57 -29.40
CA ASN A 28 22.18 -65.25 -29.27
C ASN A 28 22.36 -66.70 -28.74
N ALA A 29 21.24 -67.39 -28.50
CA ALA A 29 21.26 -68.77 -27.97
C ALA A 29 21.95 -69.83 -28.88
N ALA A 30 22.18 -69.49 -30.18
CA ALA A 30 22.93 -70.34 -31.13
C ALA A 30 24.41 -69.98 -31.21
N GLY A 31 24.89 -69.00 -30.37
CA GLY A 31 26.28 -68.57 -30.37
C GLY A 31 26.65 -67.55 -31.45
N CYS A 32 25.67 -67.02 -32.21
CA CYS A 32 25.87 -66.00 -33.26
C CYS A 32 25.74 -64.63 -32.69
N ASP A 33 26.40 -63.62 -33.30
CA ASP A 33 26.32 -62.23 -32.93
C ASP A 33 24.89 -61.72 -33.00
N SER A 34 24.50 -60.99 -31.95
CA SER A 34 23.22 -60.29 -31.84
C SER A 34 23.44 -58.83 -31.45
N VAL A 35 22.96 -57.90 -32.28
CA VAL A 35 23.11 -56.48 -32.03
C VAL A 35 21.77 -55.85 -31.64
N ALA A 36 21.73 -55.32 -30.42
CA ALA A 36 20.62 -54.51 -29.99
C ALA A 36 20.93 -53.01 -30.18
N THR A 37 19.92 -52.24 -30.62
CA THR A 37 20.09 -50.76 -30.84
C THR A 37 19.14 -50.00 -29.96
N LEU A 38 19.69 -49.02 -29.23
CA LEU A 38 18.94 -48.03 -28.48
C LEU A 38 18.95 -46.69 -29.25
N VAL A 39 17.79 -46.15 -29.57
CA VAL A 39 17.63 -44.77 -30.01
C VAL A 39 17.09 -43.98 -28.84
N LEU A 40 17.98 -43.18 -28.20
CA LEU A 40 17.65 -42.36 -27.05
C LEU A 40 17.34 -40.94 -27.53
N THR A 41 16.12 -40.51 -27.28
CA THR A 41 15.67 -39.09 -27.48
C THR A 41 15.49 -38.46 -26.12
N ILE A 42 16.00 -37.25 -25.95
CA ILE A 42 15.90 -36.47 -24.69
C ILE A 42 15.11 -35.21 -24.95
N ASN A 43 13.96 -35.09 -24.27
CA ASN A 43 13.15 -33.90 -24.23
C ASN A 43 13.55 -33.05 -23.03
N GLN A 44 13.58 -31.74 -23.22
CA GLN A 44 13.98 -30.81 -22.16
C GLN A 44 12.82 -30.52 -21.22
N THR A 45 13.12 -30.39 -19.92
CA THR A 45 12.25 -29.72 -18.94
C THR A 45 12.23 -28.23 -19.24
N THR A 46 11.18 -27.52 -18.79
CA THR A 46 11.05 -26.09 -18.99
C THR A 46 10.86 -25.37 -17.66
N THR A 47 11.33 -24.13 -17.60
CA THR A 47 11.11 -23.25 -16.45
C THR A 47 10.67 -21.88 -16.95
N SER A 48 9.85 -21.20 -16.16
CA SER A 48 9.45 -19.80 -16.40
C SER A 48 9.37 -19.05 -15.09
N THR A 49 9.60 -17.72 -15.12
CA THR A 49 9.46 -16.86 -13.96
C THR A 49 8.58 -15.66 -14.30
N THR A 50 7.59 -15.41 -13.47
CA THR A 50 6.68 -14.26 -13.56
C THR A 50 6.89 -13.39 -12.34
N ASN A 51 7.33 -12.14 -12.53
CA ASN A 51 7.46 -11.15 -11.46
C ASN A 51 6.21 -10.29 -11.43
N VAL A 52 5.57 -10.19 -10.28
CA VAL A 52 4.34 -9.42 -10.08
C VAL A 52 4.49 -8.56 -8.85
N THR A 53 4.14 -7.27 -8.99
CA THR A 53 3.99 -6.35 -7.86
C THR A 53 2.52 -5.96 -7.73
N ARG A 54 1.99 -6.01 -6.51
CA ARG A 54 0.62 -5.64 -6.16
C ARG A 54 0.60 -4.75 -4.93
N CYS A 55 -0.43 -3.93 -4.82
CA CYS A 55 -0.72 -3.24 -3.56
C CYS A 55 -1.49 -4.14 -2.60
N SER A 56 -1.33 -3.92 -1.30
CA SER A 56 -1.97 -4.75 -0.26
C SER A 56 -3.50 -4.82 -0.36
N ASN A 57 -4.14 -3.77 -0.89
CA ASN A 57 -5.59 -3.72 -1.15
C ASN A 57 -6.02 -4.44 -2.45
N GLN A 58 -5.08 -4.98 -3.23
CA GLN A 58 -5.34 -5.72 -4.47
C GLN A 58 -5.22 -7.23 -4.28
N LEU A 59 -5.15 -7.68 -3.03
CA LEU A 59 -5.08 -9.09 -2.68
C LEU A 59 -6.49 -9.68 -2.46
N PRO A 60 -6.67 -10.98 -2.68
CA PRO A 60 -5.67 -11.96 -3.10
C PRO A 60 -5.26 -11.82 -4.57
N TYR A 61 -4.00 -12.16 -4.88
CA TYR A 61 -3.55 -12.33 -6.25
C TYR A 61 -3.76 -13.78 -6.70
N THR A 62 -4.51 -13.97 -7.79
CA THR A 62 -4.78 -15.31 -8.32
C THR A 62 -3.76 -15.67 -9.40
N TRP A 63 -3.08 -16.83 -9.24
CA TRP A 63 -2.13 -17.36 -10.20
C TRP A 63 -2.25 -18.88 -10.29
N ASN A 64 -2.34 -19.41 -11.51
CA ASN A 64 -2.57 -20.84 -11.78
C ASN A 64 -3.70 -21.46 -10.93
N GLY A 65 -4.81 -20.72 -10.73
CA GLY A 65 -5.98 -21.17 -9.98
C GLY A 65 -5.85 -21.13 -8.46
N ALA A 66 -4.70 -20.71 -7.91
CA ALA A 66 -4.48 -20.51 -6.47
C ALA A 66 -4.44 -19.02 -6.11
N ASN A 67 -4.88 -18.70 -4.89
CA ASN A 67 -4.92 -17.36 -4.35
C ASN A 67 -3.78 -17.11 -3.38
N TYR A 68 -3.04 -16.03 -3.58
CA TYR A 68 -1.87 -15.65 -2.78
C TYR A 68 -2.12 -14.32 -2.07
N ASN A 69 -1.97 -14.32 -0.74
CA ASN A 69 -2.20 -13.15 0.13
C ASN A 69 -0.90 -12.56 0.70
N ALA A 70 0.24 -13.18 0.46
CA ALA A 70 1.53 -12.74 0.99
C ALA A 70 2.56 -12.62 -0.12
N ALA A 71 3.54 -11.73 0.08
CA ALA A 71 4.72 -11.67 -0.77
C ALA A 71 5.54 -12.96 -0.64
N GLY A 72 6.13 -13.40 -1.73
CA GLY A 72 6.91 -14.64 -1.71
C GLY A 72 7.22 -15.17 -3.10
N THR A 73 7.93 -16.29 -3.10
CA THR A 73 8.21 -17.06 -4.30
C THR A 73 7.39 -18.35 -4.25
N TYR A 74 6.58 -18.57 -5.26
CA TYR A 74 5.68 -19.71 -5.38
C TYR A 74 5.97 -20.48 -6.65
N THR A 75 5.86 -21.79 -6.61
CA THR A 75 6.10 -22.66 -7.75
C THR A 75 4.84 -23.44 -8.13
N TYR A 76 4.65 -23.61 -9.41
CA TYR A 76 3.60 -24.45 -9.97
C TYR A 76 4.23 -25.41 -10.97
N THR A 77 4.05 -26.71 -10.73
CA THR A 77 4.60 -27.78 -11.57
C THR A 77 3.50 -28.37 -12.43
N THR A 78 3.79 -28.48 -13.72
CA THR A 78 2.94 -29.14 -14.72
C THR A 78 3.83 -29.87 -15.71
N THR A 79 3.29 -30.29 -16.86
CA THR A 79 4.06 -30.89 -17.95
C THR A 79 4.04 -30.01 -19.17
N ASN A 80 5.16 -29.93 -19.90
CA ASN A 80 5.23 -29.23 -21.17
C ASN A 80 4.64 -30.09 -22.33
N ALA A 81 4.59 -29.55 -23.53
CA ALA A 81 4.05 -30.23 -24.71
C ALA A 81 4.77 -31.56 -25.06
N ALA A 82 6.01 -31.72 -24.59
CA ALA A 82 6.80 -32.94 -24.78
C ALA A 82 6.61 -33.96 -23.64
N GLY A 83 5.69 -33.67 -22.68
CA GLY A 83 5.38 -34.54 -21.53
C GLY A 83 6.44 -34.48 -20.41
N CYS A 84 7.37 -33.51 -20.45
CA CYS A 84 8.39 -33.32 -19.43
C CYS A 84 7.98 -32.25 -18.44
N ASP A 85 8.57 -32.28 -17.20
CA ASP A 85 8.28 -31.32 -16.16
C ASP A 85 8.47 -29.88 -16.65
N SER A 86 7.50 -29.05 -16.31
CA SER A 86 7.50 -27.60 -16.52
C SER A 86 7.24 -26.93 -15.18
N VAL A 87 8.21 -26.14 -14.71
CA VAL A 87 8.10 -25.42 -13.44
C VAL A 87 7.93 -23.92 -13.74
N ALA A 88 6.75 -23.41 -13.41
CA ALA A 88 6.49 -21.97 -13.39
C ALA A 88 6.76 -21.42 -11.98
N THR A 89 7.43 -20.29 -11.89
CA THR A 89 7.75 -19.58 -10.64
C THR A 89 7.07 -18.22 -10.65
N LEU A 90 6.30 -17.91 -9.62
CA LEU A 90 5.80 -16.57 -9.33
C LEU A 90 6.67 -15.94 -8.25
N VAL A 91 7.18 -14.73 -8.51
CA VAL A 91 7.76 -13.85 -7.50
C VAL A 91 6.77 -12.72 -7.26
N LEU A 92 6.03 -12.79 -6.14
CA LEU A 92 5.03 -11.81 -5.77
C LEU A 92 5.61 -10.82 -4.76
N THR A 93 5.62 -9.54 -5.14
CA THR A 93 5.97 -8.41 -4.27
C THR A 93 4.71 -7.66 -3.88
N ILE A 94 4.56 -7.30 -2.60
CA ILE A 94 3.42 -6.56 -2.09
C ILE A 94 3.89 -5.23 -1.51
N ASN A 95 3.42 -4.14 -2.11
CA ASN A 95 3.59 -2.80 -1.60
C ASN A 95 2.43 -2.44 -0.68
N GLN A 96 2.73 -1.76 0.43
CA GLN A 96 1.69 -1.37 1.38
C GLN A 96 0.98 -0.09 0.95
N THR A 97 -0.31 -0.03 1.19
CA THR A 97 -1.07 1.23 1.25
C THR A 97 -0.61 2.05 2.44
N SER A 98 -0.85 3.35 2.43
CA SER A 98 -0.50 4.23 3.53
C SER A 98 -1.67 5.07 4.01
N THR A 99 -1.64 5.45 5.28
CA THR A 99 -2.60 6.38 5.87
C THR A 99 -1.87 7.41 6.72
N SER A 100 -2.42 8.62 6.80
CA SER A 100 -1.93 9.67 7.69
C SER A 100 -3.10 10.44 8.28
N THR A 101 -2.91 10.99 9.49
CA THR A 101 -3.92 11.84 10.14
C THR A 101 -3.27 13.15 10.59
N THR A 102 -3.88 14.26 10.22
CA THR A 102 -3.49 15.61 10.62
C THR A 102 -4.60 16.20 11.48
N ASN A 103 -4.31 16.49 12.74
CA ASN A 103 -5.24 17.16 13.64
C ASN A 103 -4.94 18.66 13.62
N VAL A 104 -5.96 19.47 13.36
CA VAL A 104 -5.86 20.92 13.28
C VAL A 104 -6.95 21.57 14.11
N ILE A 105 -6.57 22.55 14.92
CA ILE A 105 -7.49 23.40 15.67
C ILE A 105 -7.39 24.80 15.10
N ARG A 106 -8.51 25.43 14.79
CA ARG A 106 -8.62 26.80 14.29
C ARG A 106 -9.72 27.55 15.03
N CYS A 107 -9.56 28.87 15.12
CA CYS A 107 -10.67 29.73 15.51
C CYS A 107 -11.58 29.99 14.31
N SER A 108 -12.86 30.26 14.55
CA SER A 108 -13.83 30.57 13.50
C SER A 108 -13.43 31.77 12.65
N SER A 109 -12.66 32.72 13.21
CA SER A 109 -12.08 33.86 12.49
C SER A 109 -10.92 33.50 11.55
N GLN A 110 -10.37 32.27 11.65
CA GLN A 110 -9.24 31.78 10.86
C GLN A 110 -9.67 30.89 9.69
N LEU A 111 -10.97 30.83 9.44
CA LEU A 111 -11.51 30.05 8.32
C LEU A 111 -11.62 30.93 7.05
N PRO A 112 -11.51 30.32 5.87
CA PRO A 112 -11.37 28.89 5.61
C PRO A 112 -9.97 28.34 5.92
N TYR A 113 -9.89 27.08 6.35
CA TYR A 113 -8.63 26.35 6.43
C TYR A 113 -8.37 25.62 5.12
N THR A 114 -7.24 25.89 4.48
CA THR A 114 -6.86 25.23 3.23
C THR A 114 -6.02 23.97 3.52
N TRP A 115 -6.46 22.81 2.99
CA TRP A 115 -5.74 21.57 3.09
C TRP A 115 -5.82 20.79 1.76
N ASN A 116 -4.67 20.33 1.27
CA ASN A 116 -4.55 19.68 -0.05
C ASN A 116 -5.30 20.43 -1.17
N GLY A 117 -5.20 21.77 -1.18
CA GLY A 117 -5.80 22.63 -2.20
C GLY A 117 -7.31 22.87 -2.04
N THR A 118 -7.95 22.31 -1.01
CA THR A 118 -9.39 22.48 -0.73
C THR A 118 -9.59 23.32 0.52
N ASN A 119 -10.59 24.22 0.47
CA ASN A 119 -10.94 25.11 1.56
C ASN A 119 -12.07 24.49 2.42
N TYR A 120 -11.84 24.43 3.72
CA TYR A 120 -12.78 23.91 4.71
C TYR A 120 -13.25 25.01 5.65
N ASN A 121 -14.57 25.19 5.76
CA ASN A 121 -15.21 26.24 6.54
C ASN A 121 -15.83 25.74 7.84
N THR A 122 -15.87 24.43 8.07
CA THR A 122 -16.53 23.80 9.22
C THR A 122 -15.64 22.77 9.87
N ALA A 123 -15.87 22.53 11.17
CA ALA A 123 -15.27 21.39 11.85
C ALA A 123 -15.72 20.08 11.21
N GLY A 124 -14.83 19.10 11.17
CA GLY A 124 -15.15 17.81 10.59
C GLY A 124 -13.93 16.93 10.35
N THR A 125 -14.19 15.74 9.85
CA THR A 125 -13.18 14.81 9.38
C THR A 125 -13.26 14.73 7.86
N TYR A 126 -12.17 15.02 7.19
CA TYR A 126 -12.08 15.07 5.73
C TYR A 126 -10.98 14.14 5.27
N THR A 127 -11.19 13.50 4.13
CA THR A 127 -10.22 12.56 3.55
C THR A 127 -9.75 13.06 2.19
N PHE A 128 -8.48 12.81 1.90
CA PHE A 128 -7.85 13.07 0.62
C PHE A 128 -7.13 11.80 0.17
N THR A 129 -7.49 11.28 -0.99
CA THR A 129 -6.91 10.07 -1.56
C THR A 129 -5.91 10.43 -2.65
N THR A 130 -4.74 9.83 -2.58
CA THR A 130 -3.65 9.96 -3.54
C THR A 130 -2.90 8.62 -3.63
N THR A 131 -1.75 8.59 -4.26
CA THR A 131 -0.87 7.42 -4.29
C THR A 131 0.42 7.71 -3.53
N ASN A 132 0.96 6.70 -2.83
CA ASN A 132 2.26 6.80 -2.19
C ASN A 132 3.40 6.58 -3.20
N ALA A 133 4.66 6.69 -2.75
CA ALA A 133 5.85 6.53 -3.60
C ALA A 133 5.94 5.14 -4.29
N ALA A 134 5.27 4.13 -3.76
CA ALA A 134 5.20 2.80 -4.34
C ALA A 134 4.02 2.62 -5.32
N GLY A 135 3.26 3.70 -5.61
CA GLY A 135 2.10 3.69 -6.50
C GLY A 135 0.83 3.07 -5.89
N CYS A 136 0.82 2.83 -4.56
CA CYS A 136 -0.35 2.29 -3.86
C CYS A 136 -1.16 3.39 -3.21
N ASP A 137 -2.45 3.11 -2.94
CA ASP A 137 -3.36 4.06 -2.33
C ASP A 137 -2.80 4.64 -1.03
N SER A 138 -2.91 5.94 -0.91
CA SER A 138 -2.56 6.72 0.28
C SER A 138 -3.74 7.58 0.68
N VAL A 139 -4.24 7.39 1.90
CA VAL A 139 -5.36 8.17 2.43
C VAL A 139 -4.87 9.08 3.53
N ALA A 140 -4.92 10.39 3.26
CA ALA A 140 -4.69 11.41 4.27
C ALA A 140 -6.03 11.83 4.89
N THR A 141 -6.07 11.96 6.21
CA THR A 141 -7.25 12.39 6.98
C THR A 141 -6.94 13.69 7.70
N LEU A 142 -7.77 14.70 7.50
CA LEU A 142 -7.79 15.91 8.29
C LEU A 142 -8.91 15.81 9.34
N VAL A 143 -8.57 16.02 10.60
CA VAL A 143 -9.53 16.26 11.69
C VAL A 143 -9.45 17.74 12.04
N LEU A 144 -10.41 18.54 11.57
CA LEU A 144 -10.49 19.98 11.80
C LEU A 144 -11.43 20.24 12.97
N THR A 145 -10.90 20.85 14.01
CA THR A 145 -11.65 21.39 15.14
C THR A 145 -11.74 22.89 15.00
N VAL A 146 -12.94 23.44 15.16
CA VAL A 146 -13.18 24.90 15.06
C VAL A 146 -13.70 25.40 16.41
N ASN A 147 -12.91 26.24 17.06
CA ASN A 147 -13.30 26.93 18.27
C ASN A 147 -13.97 28.26 17.92
N GLN A 148 -15.03 28.60 18.64
CA GLN A 148 -15.77 29.83 18.37
C GLN A 148 -15.09 31.04 19.01
N THR A 149 -15.15 32.19 18.33
CA THR A 149 -14.92 33.48 18.92
C THR A 149 -16.05 33.81 19.90
N SER A 150 -15.81 34.69 20.84
CA SER A 150 -16.84 35.08 21.82
C SER A 150 -17.01 36.62 21.87
N THR A 151 -18.20 37.02 22.24
CA THR A 151 -18.50 38.42 22.51
C THR A 151 -19.26 38.55 23.82
N SER A 152 -19.06 39.63 24.54
CA SER A 152 -19.84 39.98 25.74
C SER A 152 -20.19 41.45 25.73
N THR A 153 -21.37 41.82 26.29
CA THR A 153 -21.80 43.19 26.42
C THR A 153 -22.14 43.47 27.86
N THR A 154 -21.59 44.59 28.39
CA THR A 154 -21.87 45.06 29.74
C THR A 154 -22.41 46.50 29.67
N ASN A 155 -23.66 46.69 30.07
CA ASN A 155 -24.26 48.00 30.12
C ASN A 155 -24.07 48.59 31.50
N VAL A 156 -23.53 49.84 31.56
CA VAL A 156 -23.23 50.53 32.82
C VAL A 156 -23.85 51.94 32.76
N THR A 157 -24.59 52.29 33.80
CA THR A 157 -25.09 53.67 33.99
C THR A 157 -24.39 54.29 35.19
N ARG A 158 -23.86 55.51 35.04
CA ARG A 158 -23.19 56.26 36.07
C ARG A 158 -23.64 57.70 36.12
N CYS A 159 -23.69 58.31 37.29
CA CYS A 159 -23.84 59.73 37.43
C CYS A 159 -22.52 60.45 37.13
N SER A 160 -22.55 61.71 36.70
CA SER A 160 -21.35 62.50 36.34
C SER A 160 -20.31 62.59 37.48
N ASN A 161 -20.75 62.60 38.73
CA ASN A 161 -19.87 62.62 39.89
C ASN A 161 -19.23 61.24 40.21
N GLN A 162 -19.57 60.19 39.49
CA GLN A 162 -19.00 58.84 39.60
C GLN A 162 -17.99 58.52 38.52
N LEU A 163 -17.58 59.51 37.75
CA LEU A 163 -16.55 59.40 36.71
C LEU A 163 -15.18 59.78 37.31
N PRO A 164 -14.08 59.19 36.78
CA PRO A 164 -14.04 58.21 35.68
C PRO A 164 -14.55 56.84 36.09
N TYR A 165 -15.16 56.11 35.13
CA TYR A 165 -15.47 54.70 35.29
C TYR A 165 -14.30 53.87 34.74
N THR A 166 -13.75 53.00 35.58
CA THR A 166 -12.65 52.10 35.18
C THR A 166 -13.22 50.76 34.69
N TRP A 167 -12.87 50.39 33.45
CA TRP A 167 -13.24 49.09 32.87
C TRP A 167 -12.05 48.50 32.13
N ASN A 168 -11.76 47.21 32.41
CA ASN A 168 -10.58 46.53 31.89
C ASN A 168 -9.27 47.37 31.97
N GLY A 169 -9.07 48.06 33.09
CA GLY A 169 -7.87 48.86 33.37
C GLY A 169 -7.84 50.21 32.71
N THR A 170 -8.84 50.59 31.91
CA THR A 170 -8.95 51.91 31.25
C THR A 170 -10.02 52.78 31.91
N ASN A 171 -9.69 54.09 32.09
CA ASN A 171 -10.60 55.08 32.68
C ASN A 171 -11.39 55.79 31.57
N TYR A 172 -12.71 55.80 31.74
CA TYR A 172 -13.64 56.45 30.80
C TYR A 172 -14.36 57.60 31.46
N ASN A 173 -14.27 58.80 30.87
CA ASN A 173 -14.83 60.04 31.39
C ASN A 173 -16.13 60.44 30.70
N THR A 174 -16.52 59.78 29.63
CA THR A 174 -17.68 60.12 28.82
C THR A 174 -18.51 58.88 28.52
N ALA A 175 -19.82 59.08 28.29
CA ALA A 175 -20.68 58.04 27.82
C ALA A 175 -20.28 57.63 26.37
N GLY A 176 -20.34 56.36 26.07
CA GLY A 176 -19.99 55.82 24.76
C GLY A 176 -20.01 54.32 24.78
N THR A 177 -19.78 53.72 23.62
CA THR A 177 -19.54 52.32 23.45
C THR A 177 -18.05 52.05 23.31
N TYR A 178 -17.51 51.25 24.21
CA TYR A 178 -16.08 50.93 24.24
C TYR A 178 -15.88 49.46 24.06
N THR A 179 -14.80 49.07 23.40
CA THR A 179 -14.48 47.66 23.14
C THR A 179 -13.13 47.30 23.76
N PHE A 180 -13.05 46.07 24.27
CA PHE A 180 -11.82 45.48 24.77
C PHE A 180 -11.61 44.12 24.14
N ALA A 181 -10.52 43.97 23.39
CA ALA A 181 -10.17 42.74 22.75
C ALA A 181 -9.25 41.90 23.64
N THR A 182 -9.56 40.62 23.76
CA THR A 182 -8.81 39.63 24.51
C THR A 182 -8.97 38.27 23.82
N THR A 183 -8.56 37.22 24.49
CA THR A 183 -8.79 35.83 24.02
C THR A 183 -9.67 35.09 25.02
N ASN A 184 -10.53 34.20 24.50
CA ASN A 184 -11.33 33.31 25.34
C ASN A 184 -10.51 32.10 25.83
N ALA A 185 -11.10 31.22 26.65
CA ALA A 185 -10.43 30.02 27.20
C ALA A 185 -9.93 29.04 26.12
N ALA A 186 -10.45 29.11 24.91
CA ALA A 186 -9.99 28.31 23.77
C ALA A 186 -8.89 28.99 22.94
N GLY A 187 -8.42 30.18 23.39
CA GLY A 187 -7.40 30.96 22.70
C GLY A 187 -7.90 31.72 21.47
N CYS A 188 -9.22 31.83 21.28
CA CYS A 188 -9.81 32.54 20.16
C CYS A 188 -10.22 33.94 20.57
N ASP A 189 -10.35 34.85 19.58
CA ASP A 189 -10.71 36.25 19.80
C ASP A 189 -11.99 36.36 20.64
N SER A 190 -11.93 37.24 21.63
CA SER A 190 -13.04 37.61 22.49
C SER A 190 -13.13 39.14 22.56
N VAL A 191 -14.31 39.65 22.26
CA VAL A 191 -14.56 41.09 22.32
C VAL A 191 -15.59 41.38 23.38
N ALA A 192 -15.19 42.14 24.40
CA ALA A 192 -16.08 42.71 25.37
C ALA A 192 -16.47 44.13 24.96
N THR A 193 -17.74 44.48 25.12
CA THR A 193 -18.28 45.81 24.80
C THR A 193 -19.04 46.38 26.01
#